data_aac9d10f312f49a275d05b8357b9da76
#
_entry.id   aac9d10f312f49a275d05b8357b9da76
#
_cell.length_a   1.000
_cell.length_b   1.000
_cell.length_c   1.000
_cell.angle_alpha   90.00
_cell.angle_beta   90.00
_cell.angle_gamma   90.00
#
_symmetry.space_group_name_H-M   'P 1'
#
loop_
_entity.id
_entity.type
_entity.pdbx_description
1 polymer ?
#
loop_
_entity_poly.entity_id
_entity_poly.type
_entity_poly.pdbx_seq_one_letter_code
_entity_poly.pdbx_strand_id
1 'polypeptide(L)'
;MKFSVFQVSRRGGREKNEDRMGYCYTRESGLFALADGMGGHPQGEVAAQIALQTISAMFQRMAKPKLDDVREFLSEALLAAHHQILRHAIDKGMLDTPRTTLVAAVVQDGRAQWIHCGDSRLYMVRDGALLSRTRDHSYLELRNMAFTPGLERVNRNVLFTCLGSPSKPIFDITGPVTLEQGDRILLCSDGLWGSLDDETITRELGRQGVAQAVPDLVEDALRKAGSTSDNVTVVAMEWETPDAFESTQGISTEGIDDDAFESTIQAGPLDALVDDLDDAAIERSIAEINEAIRRSAAKKA
;
A
#
# COMPACT_ATOMS: atom_id res chain seq x y z
N MET A 1 -1.13 15.37 16.45
CA MET A 1 -0.60 13.98 16.49
C MET A 1 0.91 14.03 16.75
N LYS A 2 1.46 12.99 17.35
CA LYS A 2 2.90 12.80 17.46
C LYS A 2 3.25 11.36 17.07
N PHE A 3 4.18 11.19 16.15
CA PHE A 3 4.61 9.90 15.67
C PHE A 3 6.02 9.95 15.09
N SER A 4 6.74 8.84 15.17
CA SER A 4 7.99 8.65 14.44
C SER A 4 7.69 7.85 13.16
N VAL A 5 8.42 8.14 12.08
CA VAL A 5 8.30 7.40 10.82
C VAL A 5 9.67 7.08 10.26
N PHE A 6 9.80 5.89 9.71
CA PHE A 6 10.96 5.50 8.92
C PHE A 6 10.52 4.77 7.66
N GLN A 7 11.15 5.09 6.54
CA GLN A 7 10.86 4.47 5.26
C GLN A 7 12.13 4.14 4.50
N VAL A 8 12.15 3.01 3.81
CA VAL A 8 13.27 2.57 2.99
C VAL A 8 12.79 1.70 1.86
N SER A 9 13.40 1.85 0.70
CA SER A 9 13.20 0.99 -0.47
C SER A 9 14.54 0.57 -1.03
N ARG A 10 14.68 -0.71 -1.33
CA ARG A 10 15.87 -1.32 -1.93
C ARG A 10 15.47 -2.14 -3.15
N ARG A 11 16.23 -1.97 -4.20
CA ARG A 11 16.00 -2.71 -5.45
C ARG A 11 16.23 -4.23 -5.32
N GLY A 12 17.08 -4.65 -4.38
CA GLY A 12 17.48 -6.04 -4.28
C GLY A 12 18.22 -6.54 -5.50
N GLY A 13 17.95 -7.76 -5.90
CA GLY A 13 18.53 -8.42 -7.08
C GLY A 13 17.82 -8.12 -8.40
N ARG A 14 16.75 -7.37 -8.39
CA ARG A 14 15.97 -7.01 -9.61
C ARG A 14 16.70 -5.96 -10.46
N GLU A 15 16.36 -5.88 -11.74
CA GLU A 15 16.89 -4.82 -12.62
C GLU A 15 16.27 -3.45 -12.32
N LYS A 16 14.98 -3.44 -11.95
CA LYS A 16 14.21 -2.24 -11.60
C LYS A 16 13.67 -2.35 -10.19
N ASN A 17 13.33 -1.22 -9.63
CA ASN A 17 12.49 -1.13 -8.43
C ASN A 17 11.10 -0.66 -8.84
N GLU A 18 10.13 -1.59 -8.78
CA GLU A 18 8.74 -1.34 -9.15
C GLU A 18 7.88 -0.94 -7.94
N ASP A 19 8.42 -1.05 -6.72
CA ASP A 19 7.77 -0.59 -5.50
C ASP A 19 7.72 0.93 -5.39
N ARG A 20 6.63 1.44 -4.82
CA ARG A 20 6.51 2.84 -4.38
C ARG A 20 5.94 2.88 -2.97
N MET A 21 6.39 3.83 -2.19
CA MET A 21 5.91 4.06 -0.83
C MET A 21 5.97 5.53 -0.46
N GLY A 22 5.29 5.88 0.60
CA GLY A 22 5.39 7.19 1.20
C GLY A 22 4.31 7.44 2.22
N TYR A 23 4.37 8.61 2.80
CA TYR A 23 3.37 9.10 3.73
C TYR A 23 3.09 10.58 3.49
N CYS A 24 1.92 11.00 3.89
CA CYS A 24 1.54 12.40 3.96
C CYS A 24 0.67 12.65 5.18
N TYR A 25 0.64 13.87 5.64
CA TYR A 25 -0.12 14.21 6.83
C TYR A 25 -0.58 15.67 6.82
N THR A 26 -1.62 15.89 7.59
CA THR A 26 -2.14 17.19 7.99
C THR A 26 -1.94 17.34 9.50
N ARG A 27 -2.52 18.38 10.09
CA ARG A 27 -2.49 18.58 11.54
C ARG A 27 -3.12 17.40 12.31
N GLU A 28 -4.21 16.81 11.81
CA GLU A 28 -5.03 15.85 12.56
C GLU A 28 -5.13 14.44 11.93
N SER A 29 -4.63 14.28 10.72
CA SER A 29 -4.69 12.99 9.99
C SER A 29 -3.36 12.66 9.33
N GLY A 30 -3.00 11.38 9.29
CA GLY A 30 -1.82 10.85 8.60
C GLY A 30 -2.18 9.68 7.71
N LEU A 31 -1.66 9.67 6.49
CA LEU A 31 -1.78 8.58 5.52
C LEU A 31 -0.41 7.96 5.27
N PHE A 32 -0.30 6.65 5.36
CA PHE A 32 0.86 5.84 5.02
C PHE A 32 0.46 4.86 3.93
N ALA A 33 1.24 4.76 2.86
CA ALA A 33 0.87 3.92 1.72
C ALA A 33 2.08 3.26 1.07
N LEU A 34 1.86 2.06 0.54
CA LEU A 34 2.83 1.27 -0.22
C LEU A 34 2.11 0.55 -1.36
N ALA A 35 2.73 0.53 -2.53
CA ALA A 35 2.28 -0.16 -3.71
C ALA A 35 3.46 -0.92 -4.32
N ASP A 36 3.26 -2.21 -4.58
CA ASP A 36 4.22 -3.11 -5.21
C ASP A 36 3.78 -3.34 -6.65
N GLY A 37 4.60 -2.86 -7.60
CA GLY A 37 4.35 -2.98 -9.02
C GLY A 37 4.59 -4.40 -9.52
N MET A 38 3.59 -5.03 -10.13
CA MET A 38 3.66 -6.43 -10.51
C MET A 38 4.57 -6.67 -11.71
N GLY A 39 5.74 -7.28 -11.46
CA GLY A 39 6.60 -7.83 -12.50
C GLY A 39 5.84 -8.85 -13.37
N GLY A 40 6.15 -8.90 -14.67
CA GLY A 40 5.42 -9.74 -15.64
C GLY A 40 4.25 -9.05 -16.33
N HIS A 41 3.86 -7.88 -15.87
CA HIS A 41 2.98 -6.91 -16.56
C HIS A 41 3.78 -5.68 -16.97
N PRO A 42 3.35 -4.94 -18.03
CA PRO A 42 4.08 -3.75 -18.47
C PRO A 42 3.98 -2.64 -17.42
N GLN A 43 5.09 -1.91 -17.19
CA GLN A 43 5.09 -0.68 -16.40
C GLN A 43 4.54 -0.81 -14.96
N GLY A 44 4.92 -1.88 -14.23
CA GLY A 44 4.51 -2.05 -12.83
C GLY A 44 4.87 -0.85 -11.96
N GLU A 45 6.07 -0.28 -12.18
CA GLU A 45 6.53 0.95 -11.50
C GLU A 45 5.62 2.17 -11.74
N VAL A 46 4.98 2.24 -12.93
CA VAL A 46 4.04 3.32 -13.26
C VAL A 46 2.71 3.10 -12.57
N ALA A 47 2.21 1.85 -12.53
CA ALA A 47 0.99 1.52 -11.79
C ALA A 47 1.13 1.86 -10.29
N ALA A 48 2.23 1.46 -9.67
CA ALA A 48 2.52 1.78 -8.27
C ALA A 48 2.61 3.31 -8.04
N GLN A 49 3.24 4.05 -8.97
CA GLN A 49 3.34 5.49 -8.90
C GLN A 49 1.96 6.18 -9.01
N ILE A 50 1.12 5.76 -9.98
CA ILE A 50 -0.24 6.30 -10.17
C ILE A 50 -1.08 6.03 -8.92
N ALA A 51 -1.00 4.83 -8.34
CA ALA A 51 -1.75 4.49 -7.14
C ALA A 51 -1.42 5.43 -5.97
N LEU A 52 -0.13 5.63 -5.68
CA LEU A 52 0.28 6.51 -4.58
C LEU A 52 -0.05 7.98 -4.84
N GLN A 53 0.14 8.46 -6.06
CA GLN A 53 -0.19 9.84 -6.42
C GLN A 53 -1.69 10.11 -6.27
N THR A 54 -2.53 9.17 -6.73
CA THR A 54 -3.98 9.31 -6.64
C THR A 54 -4.46 9.37 -5.19
N ILE A 55 -4.02 8.41 -4.35
CA ILE A 55 -4.44 8.36 -2.95
C ILE A 55 -3.94 9.59 -2.17
N SER A 56 -2.70 10.05 -2.42
CA SER A 56 -2.13 11.24 -1.79
C SER A 56 -2.87 12.52 -2.19
N ALA A 57 -3.20 12.68 -3.50
CA ALA A 57 -3.94 13.84 -3.99
C ALA A 57 -5.36 13.91 -3.42
N MET A 58 -6.03 12.77 -3.31
CA MET A 58 -7.36 12.70 -2.67
C MET A 58 -7.26 13.04 -1.18
N PHE A 59 -6.24 12.53 -0.47
CA PHE A 59 -6.03 12.84 0.92
C PHE A 59 -5.79 14.35 1.12
N GLN A 60 -4.93 14.97 0.33
CA GLN A 60 -4.67 16.42 0.36
C GLN A 60 -5.95 17.25 0.17
N ARG A 61 -6.85 16.78 -0.69
CA ARG A 61 -8.10 17.48 -0.98
C ARG A 61 -9.12 17.31 0.15
N MET A 62 -9.23 16.12 0.73
CA MET A 62 -10.31 15.73 1.64
C MET A 62 -9.95 15.92 3.12
N ALA A 63 -8.69 15.75 3.51
CA ALA A 63 -8.24 15.87 4.91
C ALA A 63 -7.94 17.34 5.26
N LYS A 64 -8.95 18.11 5.69
CA LYS A 64 -8.83 19.54 6.01
C LYS A 64 -9.46 19.86 7.37
N PRO A 65 -8.76 19.73 8.49
CA PRO A 65 -7.47 19.06 8.71
C PRO A 65 -7.57 17.55 8.86
N LYS A 66 -8.77 16.98 8.77
CA LYS A 66 -9.03 15.55 8.86
C LYS A 66 -10.11 15.09 7.89
N LEU A 67 -10.18 13.78 7.68
CA LEU A 67 -11.20 13.13 6.87
C LEU A 67 -12.53 13.06 7.66
N ASP A 68 -13.64 13.27 6.97
CA ASP A 68 -14.97 13.09 7.56
C ASP A 68 -15.26 11.61 7.84
N ASP A 69 -14.98 10.74 6.87
CA ASP A 69 -15.08 9.28 7.01
C ASP A 69 -13.82 8.61 6.42
N VAL A 70 -13.01 8.02 7.29
CA VAL A 70 -11.77 7.35 6.90
C VAL A 70 -12.03 6.09 6.07
N ARG A 71 -13.11 5.36 6.38
CA ARG A 71 -13.45 4.12 5.68
C ARG A 71 -13.91 4.39 4.25
N GLU A 72 -14.76 5.40 4.09
CA GLU A 72 -15.24 5.86 2.78
C GLU A 72 -14.06 6.37 1.95
N PHE A 73 -13.22 7.25 2.50
CA PHE A 73 -12.01 7.74 1.85
C PHE A 73 -11.11 6.60 1.34
N LEU A 74 -10.80 5.62 2.18
CA LEU A 74 -9.93 4.49 1.80
C LEU A 74 -10.51 3.70 0.63
N SER A 75 -11.83 3.46 0.64
CA SER A 75 -12.52 2.74 -0.44
C SER A 75 -12.49 3.52 -1.75
N GLU A 76 -12.86 4.79 -1.71
CA GLU A 76 -12.90 5.66 -2.88
C GLU A 76 -11.51 5.88 -3.46
N ALA A 77 -10.50 6.11 -2.61
CA ALA A 77 -9.14 6.33 -3.05
C ALA A 77 -8.51 5.08 -3.72
N LEU A 78 -8.80 3.88 -3.22
CA LEU A 78 -8.38 2.64 -3.86
C LEU A 78 -9.04 2.45 -5.23
N LEU A 79 -10.35 2.67 -5.31
CA LEU A 79 -11.09 2.55 -6.58
C LEU A 79 -10.65 3.63 -7.58
N ALA A 80 -10.42 4.85 -7.12
CA ALA A 80 -9.86 5.92 -7.92
C ALA A 80 -8.48 5.56 -8.49
N ALA A 81 -7.59 5.02 -7.66
CA ALA A 81 -6.27 4.57 -8.09
C ALA A 81 -6.37 3.47 -9.16
N HIS A 82 -7.24 2.47 -8.94
CA HIS A 82 -7.51 1.43 -9.94
C HIS A 82 -7.98 2.02 -11.26
N HIS A 83 -8.93 2.94 -11.25
CA HIS A 83 -9.46 3.59 -12.43
C HIS A 83 -8.40 4.41 -13.19
N GLN A 84 -7.55 5.16 -12.46
CA GLN A 84 -6.48 5.95 -13.08
C GLN A 84 -5.43 5.06 -13.77
N ILE A 85 -5.12 3.88 -13.23
CA ILE A 85 -4.23 2.90 -13.88
C ILE A 85 -4.88 2.38 -15.18
N LEU A 86 -6.16 2.02 -15.17
CA LEU A 86 -6.88 1.57 -16.35
C LEU A 86 -6.92 2.66 -17.42
N ARG A 87 -7.20 3.89 -17.03
CA ARG A 87 -7.21 5.05 -17.91
C ARG A 87 -5.86 5.28 -18.57
N HIS A 88 -4.78 5.23 -17.78
CA HIS A 88 -3.42 5.33 -18.32
C HIS A 88 -3.17 4.28 -19.42
N ALA A 89 -3.62 3.04 -19.23
CA ALA A 89 -3.47 1.99 -20.24
C ALA A 89 -4.26 2.30 -21.52
N ILE A 90 -5.49 2.81 -21.40
CA ILE A 90 -6.32 3.23 -22.56
C ILE A 90 -5.64 4.37 -23.31
N ASP A 91 -5.23 5.43 -22.61
CA ASP A 91 -4.62 6.62 -23.20
C ASP A 91 -3.30 6.29 -23.92
N LYS A 92 -2.59 5.28 -23.45
CA LYS A 92 -1.35 4.76 -24.07
C LYS A 92 -1.59 3.68 -25.12
N GLY A 93 -2.82 3.25 -25.35
CA GLY A 93 -3.17 2.18 -26.29
C GLY A 93 -2.53 0.84 -25.94
N MET A 94 -2.36 0.55 -24.63
CA MET A 94 -1.71 -0.66 -24.15
C MET A 94 -2.62 -1.88 -24.33
N LEU A 95 -2.05 -3.02 -24.74
CA LEU A 95 -2.76 -4.28 -24.90
C LEU A 95 -2.91 -5.06 -23.59
N ASP A 96 -2.00 -4.84 -22.66
CA ASP A 96 -2.05 -5.36 -21.29
C ASP A 96 -1.89 -4.18 -20.33
N THR A 97 -2.61 -4.22 -19.23
CA THR A 97 -2.66 -3.12 -18.27
C THR A 97 -1.53 -3.21 -17.24
N PRO A 98 -0.93 -2.09 -16.84
CA PRO A 98 -0.04 -2.04 -15.69
C PRO A 98 -0.78 -2.48 -14.42
N ARG A 99 -0.09 -3.17 -13.53
CA ARG A 99 -0.71 -3.71 -12.30
C ARG A 99 0.16 -3.44 -11.08
N THR A 100 -0.52 -3.29 -9.95
CA THR A 100 0.14 -3.09 -8.66
C THR A 100 -0.74 -3.60 -7.52
N THR A 101 -0.11 -3.94 -6.41
CA THR A 101 -0.79 -4.06 -5.12
C THR A 101 -1.05 -2.67 -4.53
N LEU A 102 -1.80 -2.60 -3.45
CA LEU A 102 -1.89 -1.42 -2.59
C LEU A 102 -2.15 -1.85 -1.15
N VAL A 103 -1.39 -1.30 -0.23
CA VAL A 103 -1.71 -1.28 1.20
C VAL A 103 -1.59 0.16 1.70
N ALA A 104 -2.62 0.65 2.40
CA ALA A 104 -2.64 2.01 2.91
C ALA A 104 -3.32 2.06 4.28
N ALA A 105 -2.79 2.90 5.16
CA ALA A 105 -3.30 3.12 6.51
C ALA A 105 -3.51 4.61 6.76
N VAL A 106 -4.64 4.94 7.37
CA VAL A 106 -4.93 6.28 7.89
C VAL A 106 -4.91 6.23 9.41
N VAL A 107 -4.22 7.21 10.00
CA VAL A 107 -4.20 7.45 11.44
C VAL A 107 -4.86 8.80 11.71
N GLN A 108 -5.94 8.78 12.49
CA GLN A 108 -6.73 9.95 12.81
C GLN A 108 -7.45 9.76 14.15
N ASP A 109 -7.56 10.82 14.97
CA ASP A 109 -8.24 10.79 16.26
C ASP A 109 -7.73 9.66 17.18
N GLY A 110 -6.41 9.37 17.17
CA GLY A 110 -5.80 8.28 17.96
C GLY A 110 -6.24 6.88 17.53
N ARG A 111 -6.69 6.71 16.29
CA ARG A 111 -7.11 5.43 15.74
C ARG A 111 -6.46 5.17 14.40
N ALA A 112 -6.23 3.91 14.07
CA ALA A 112 -5.76 3.46 12.76
C ALA A 112 -6.83 2.67 12.04
N GLN A 113 -6.99 2.94 10.74
CA GLN A 113 -7.76 2.12 9.81
C GLN A 113 -6.92 1.89 8.56
N TRP A 114 -7.04 0.72 7.95
CA TRP A 114 -6.27 0.39 6.76
C TRP A 114 -7.06 -0.41 5.75
N ILE A 115 -6.61 -0.31 4.50
CA ILE A 115 -7.12 -1.03 3.34
C ILE A 115 -5.96 -1.75 2.65
N HIS A 116 -6.24 -2.92 2.04
CA HIS A 116 -5.28 -3.54 1.14
C HIS A 116 -5.96 -4.27 -0.02
N CYS A 117 -5.22 -4.39 -1.12
CA CYS A 117 -5.52 -5.17 -2.31
C CYS A 117 -4.22 -5.77 -2.83
N GLY A 118 -4.12 -7.11 -2.83
CA GLY A 118 -2.90 -7.85 -3.17
C GLY A 118 -2.26 -8.49 -1.95
N ASP A 119 -0.95 -8.64 -1.97
CA ASP A 119 -0.14 -9.32 -0.95
C ASP A 119 0.93 -8.46 -0.29
N SER A 120 0.94 -7.15 -0.57
CA SER A 120 1.63 -6.20 0.29
C SER A 120 0.96 -6.19 1.66
N ARG A 121 1.76 -6.23 2.71
CA ARG A 121 1.25 -6.45 4.06
C ARG A 121 1.33 -5.23 4.96
N LEU A 122 0.37 -5.14 5.88
CA LEU A 122 0.46 -4.30 7.07
C LEU A 122 0.57 -5.19 8.31
N TYR A 123 1.51 -4.84 9.18
CA TYR A 123 1.68 -5.40 10.52
C TYR A 123 1.40 -4.32 11.55
N MET A 124 0.59 -4.64 12.55
CA MET A 124 0.39 -3.81 13.73
C MET A 124 0.93 -4.55 14.96
N VAL A 125 1.91 -3.94 15.63
CA VAL A 125 2.62 -4.54 16.76
C VAL A 125 2.44 -3.65 17.99
N ARG A 126 2.05 -4.27 19.10
CA ARG A 126 1.90 -3.65 20.43
C ARG A 126 2.65 -4.50 21.45
N ASP A 127 3.49 -3.88 22.28
CA ASP A 127 4.27 -4.53 23.35
C ASP A 127 5.04 -5.78 22.88
N GLY A 128 5.56 -5.73 21.65
CA GLY A 128 6.30 -6.85 21.04
C GLY A 128 5.42 -8.01 20.57
N ALA A 129 4.10 -7.88 20.62
CA ALA A 129 3.16 -8.87 20.12
C ALA A 129 2.48 -8.41 18.82
N LEU A 130 2.25 -9.34 17.90
CA LEU A 130 1.48 -9.09 16.69
C LEU A 130 0.00 -8.91 17.04
N LEU A 131 -0.50 -7.68 16.93
CA LEU A 131 -1.89 -7.36 17.19
C LEU A 131 -2.79 -7.65 15.98
N SER A 132 -2.30 -7.31 14.78
CA SER A 132 -3.00 -7.55 13.52
C SER A 132 -2.04 -7.62 12.35
N ARG A 133 -2.41 -8.39 11.33
CA ARG A 133 -1.75 -8.44 10.03
C ARG A 133 -2.78 -8.60 8.93
N THR A 134 -2.56 -7.98 7.78
CA THR A 134 -3.36 -8.20 6.56
C THR A 134 -3.19 -9.63 6.06
N ARG A 135 -4.21 -10.16 5.38
CA ARG A 135 -4.17 -11.47 4.74
C ARG A 135 -3.99 -11.30 3.25
N ASP A 136 -3.06 -12.07 2.68
CA ASP A 136 -2.73 -11.94 1.26
C ASP A 136 -3.91 -12.32 0.37
N HIS A 137 -4.17 -11.54 -0.66
CA HIS A 137 -5.12 -11.87 -1.71
C HIS A 137 -4.49 -12.80 -2.75
N SER A 138 -3.94 -13.91 -2.27
CA SER A 138 -3.28 -14.93 -3.10
C SER A 138 -4.03 -16.26 -3.05
N TYR A 139 -3.92 -17.04 -4.12
CA TYR A 139 -4.50 -18.39 -4.14
C TYR A 139 -3.83 -19.32 -3.14
N LEU A 140 -2.59 -19.06 -2.75
CA LEU A 140 -1.91 -19.80 -1.71
C LEU A 140 -2.58 -19.59 -0.34
N GLU A 141 -2.90 -18.34 0.00
CA GLU A 141 -3.57 -18.01 1.27
C GLU A 141 -4.97 -18.63 1.31
N LEU A 142 -5.74 -18.54 0.21
CA LEU A 142 -7.04 -19.21 0.09
C LEU A 142 -6.95 -20.73 0.31
N ARG A 143 -5.91 -21.36 -0.26
CA ARG A 143 -5.67 -22.81 -0.06
C ARG A 143 -5.42 -23.13 1.41
N ASN A 144 -4.59 -22.33 2.08
CA ASN A 144 -4.25 -22.53 3.49
C ASN A 144 -5.49 -22.44 4.40
N MET A 145 -6.46 -21.59 4.04
CA MET A 145 -7.71 -21.41 4.78
C MET A 145 -8.76 -22.50 4.51
N ALA A 146 -8.85 -22.99 3.28
CA ALA A 146 -10.00 -23.79 2.85
C ALA A 146 -9.77 -25.31 2.84
N PHE A 147 -8.55 -25.81 3.06
CA PHE A 147 -8.19 -27.24 2.90
C PHE A 147 -8.72 -27.82 1.57
N THR A 148 -8.61 -27.05 0.47
CA THR A 148 -9.22 -27.42 -0.82
C THR A 148 -8.29 -28.36 -1.57
N PRO A 149 -8.66 -29.65 -1.79
CA PRO A 149 -7.88 -30.58 -2.62
C PRO A 149 -7.82 -30.07 -4.06
N GLY A 150 -6.66 -30.18 -4.69
CA GLY A 150 -6.48 -29.82 -6.10
C GLY A 150 -5.68 -28.53 -6.37
N LEU A 151 -5.39 -27.72 -5.34
CA LEU A 151 -4.53 -26.53 -5.44
C LEU A 151 -3.05 -26.82 -5.06
N GLU A 152 -2.61 -28.07 -5.13
CA GLU A 152 -1.31 -28.51 -4.64
C GLU A 152 -0.09 -27.89 -5.35
N ARG A 153 -0.29 -27.23 -6.50
CA ARG A 153 0.77 -26.63 -7.34
C ARG A 153 0.58 -25.15 -7.62
N VAL A 154 -0.18 -24.44 -6.78
CA VAL A 154 -0.37 -22.99 -7.00
C VAL A 154 0.89 -22.25 -6.55
N ASN A 155 1.44 -21.45 -7.45
CA ASN A 155 2.54 -20.54 -7.13
C ASN A 155 2.05 -19.49 -6.12
N ARG A 156 2.83 -19.22 -5.08
CA ARG A 156 2.52 -18.22 -4.04
C ARG A 156 2.32 -16.82 -4.60
N ASN A 157 2.92 -16.51 -5.73
CA ASN A 157 2.90 -15.20 -6.36
C ASN A 157 1.67 -14.97 -7.26
N VAL A 158 0.70 -15.91 -7.28
CA VAL A 158 -0.52 -15.73 -8.08
C VAL A 158 -1.60 -15.07 -7.22
N LEU A 159 -1.80 -13.78 -7.47
CA LEU A 159 -2.85 -12.99 -6.83
C LEU A 159 -4.19 -13.20 -7.55
N PHE A 160 -5.28 -13.19 -6.79
CA PHE A 160 -6.64 -13.20 -7.37
C PHE A 160 -7.22 -11.80 -7.55
N THR A 161 -6.57 -10.78 -7.00
CA THR A 161 -6.95 -9.37 -7.15
C THR A 161 -5.74 -8.45 -7.05
N CYS A 162 -5.75 -7.37 -7.82
CA CYS A 162 -4.77 -6.29 -7.82
C CYS A 162 -5.38 -5.05 -8.48
N LEU A 163 -4.77 -3.88 -8.31
CA LEU A 163 -5.13 -2.69 -9.06
C LEU A 163 -4.67 -2.78 -10.51
N GLY A 164 -5.41 -2.17 -11.43
CA GLY A 164 -5.12 -2.20 -12.86
C GLY A 164 -5.58 -3.48 -13.57
N SER A 165 -6.13 -4.48 -12.85
CA SER A 165 -6.73 -5.65 -13.49
C SER A 165 -8.02 -5.26 -14.26
N PRO A 166 -8.42 -6.02 -15.30
CA PRO A 166 -9.67 -5.74 -16.02
C PRO A 166 -10.96 -5.96 -15.23
N SER A 167 -10.87 -6.49 -14.02
CA SER A 167 -12.00 -6.74 -13.12
C SER A 167 -11.94 -5.80 -11.91
N LYS A 168 -13.10 -5.45 -11.37
CA LYS A 168 -13.18 -4.64 -10.14
C LYS A 168 -12.33 -5.28 -9.04
N PRO A 169 -11.44 -4.52 -8.37
CA PRO A 169 -10.58 -5.06 -7.33
C PRO A 169 -11.38 -5.50 -6.11
N ILE A 170 -10.98 -6.63 -5.55
CA ILE A 170 -11.44 -7.09 -4.23
C ILE A 170 -10.44 -6.55 -3.22
N PHE A 171 -10.92 -5.96 -2.15
CA PHE A 171 -10.09 -5.37 -1.10
C PHE A 171 -10.70 -5.57 0.28
N ASP A 172 -9.88 -5.57 1.29
CA ASP A 172 -10.29 -5.63 2.70
C ASP A 172 -10.00 -4.31 3.40
N ILE A 173 -10.94 -3.89 4.26
CA ILE A 173 -10.76 -2.74 5.15
C ILE A 173 -10.88 -3.20 6.60
N THR A 174 -9.89 -2.86 7.40
CA THR A 174 -9.82 -3.20 8.82
C THR A 174 -9.75 -1.94 9.69
N GLY A 175 -10.28 -2.02 10.88
CA GLY A 175 -10.31 -0.94 11.86
C GLY A 175 -11.72 -0.32 11.99
N PRO A 176 -11.87 0.75 12.78
CA PRO A 176 -10.80 1.47 13.49
C PRO A 176 -10.24 0.69 14.69
N VAL A 177 -8.92 0.74 14.85
CA VAL A 177 -8.19 0.22 16.01
C VAL A 177 -7.65 1.41 16.81
N THR A 178 -7.94 1.47 18.10
CA THR A 178 -7.40 2.53 18.97
C THR A 178 -5.90 2.31 19.18
N LEU A 179 -5.13 3.38 18.98
CA LEU A 179 -3.69 3.38 19.17
C LEU A 179 -3.31 3.67 20.62
N GLU A 180 -2.30 2.97 21.07
CA GLU A 180 -1.64 3.20 22.35
C GLU A 180 -0.19 3.63 22.11
N GLN A 181 0.39 4.31 23.08
CA GLN A 181 1.79 4.75 22.99
C GLN A 181 2.72 3.57 22.74
N GLY A 182 3.61 3.70 21.75
CA GLY A 182 4.55 2.66 21.36
C GLY A 182 3.98 1.65 20.36
N ASP A 183 2.72 1.78 19.95
CA ASP A 183 2.19 0.99 18.84
C ASP A 183 2.96 1.25 17.56
N ARG A 184 3.27 0.18 16.84
CA ARG A 184 4.01 0.26 15.58
C ARG A 184 3.19 -0.34 14.45
N ILE A 185 3.09 0.41 13.37
CA ILE A 185 2.45 -0.02 12.12
C ILE A 185 3.54 -0.06 11.06
N LEU A 186 3.71 -1.21 10.41
CA LEU A 186 4.65 -1.42 9.33
C LEU A 186 3.90 -1.88 8.08
N LEU A 187 4.11 -1.20 6.95
CA LEU A 187 3.67 -1.59 5.63
C LEU A 187 4.88 -2.08 4.84
N CYS A 188 4.77 -3.19 4.12
CA CYS A 188 5.88 -3.74 3.33
C CYS A 188 5.42 -4.46 2.07
N SER A 189 6.30 -4.51 1.06
CA SER A 189 6.19 -5.39 -0.10
C SER A 189 6.57 -6.84 0.23
N ASP A 190 6.32 -7.74 -0.72
CA ASP A 190 6.57 -9.17 -0.58
C ASP A 190 8.06 -9.52 -0.42
N GLY A 191 8.97 -8.67 -0.87
CA GLY A 191 10.40 -8.87 -0.69
C GLY A 191 10.85 -8.92 0.77
N LEU A 192 10.10 -8.25 1.69
CA LEU A 192 10.37 -8.35 3.13
C LEU A 192 9.83 -9.67 3.69
N TRP A 193 8.52 -9.86 3.66
CA TRP A 193 7.84 -11.00 4.30
C TRP A 193 8.05 -12.33 3.58
N GLY A 194 8.42 -12.29 2.30
CA GLY A 194 8.83 -13.48 1.55
C GLY A 194 10.18 -14.03 2.01
N SER A 195 10.99 -13.19 2.63
CA SER A 195 12.31 -13.53 3.18
C SER A 195 12.31 -13.73 4.70
N LEU A 196 11.50 -12.99 5.43
CA LEU A 196 11.39 -13.04 6.89
C LEU A 196 10.01 -13.52 7.31
N ASP A 197 9.94 -14.35 8.35
CA ASP A 197 8.68 -14.79 8.93
C ASP A 197 8.04 -13.70 9.83
N ASP A 198 6.75 -13.83 10.07
CA ASP A 198 5.98 -12.89 10.88
C ASP A 198 6.54 -12.76 12.31
N GLU A 199 7.08 -13.84 12.87
CA GLU A 199 7.68 -13.84 14.22
C GLU A 199 8.95 -12.96 14.26
N THR A 200 9.82 -13.07 13.26
CA THR A 200 11.03 -12.25 13.16
C THR A 200 10.67 -10.77 12.96
N ILE A 201 9.74 -10.45 12.06
CA ILE A 201 9.29 -9.07 11.83
C ILE A 201 8.70 -8.48 13.12
N THR A 202 7.81 -9.22 13.80
CA THR A 202 7.17 -8.78 15.04
C THR A 202 8.18 -8.56 16.16
N ARG A 203 9.12 -9.48 16.33
CA ARG A 203 10.15 -9.41 17.37
C ARG A 203 11.05 -8.20 17.17
N GLU A 204 11.55 -7.95 15.97
CA GLU A 204 12.43 -6.81 15.70
C GLU A 204 11.68 -5.48 15.87
N LEU A 205 10.43 -5.39 15.40
CA LEU A 205 9.57 -4.24 15.67
C LEU A 205 9.26 -4.06 17.16
N GLY A 206 9.24 -5.13 17.97
CA GLY A 206 8.97 -5.06 19.39
C GLY A 206 10.19 -4.63 20.25
N ARG A 207 11.40 -4.79 19.71
CA ARG A 207 12.64 -4.59 20.50
C ARG A 207 13.18 -3.17 20.44
N GLN A 208 12.99 -2.45 19.36
CA GLN A 208 13.62 -1.15 19.12
C GLN A 208 12.72 -0.26 18.27
N GLY A 209 12.89 1.07 18.34
CA GLY A 209 12.11 2.03 17.57
C GLY A 209 12.22 1.80 16.06
N VAL A 210 11.24 2.30 15.31
CA VAL A 210 11.14 2.07 13.85
C VAL A 210 12.38 2.54 13.07
N ALA A 211 13.08 3.56 13.55
CA ALA A 211 14.29 4.10 12.91
C ALA A 211 15.47 3.11 12.92
N GLN A 212 15.50 2.18 13.87
CA GLN A 212 16.50 1.11 13.97
C GLN A 212 15.96 -0.20 13.42
N ALA A 213 14.72 -0.56 13.78
CA ALA A 213 14.12 -1.83 13.38
C ALA A 213 14.00 -1.99 11.87
N VAL A 214 13.58 -0.93 11.16
CA VAL A 214 13.32 -1.02 9.72
C VAL A 214 14.58 -1.24 8.89
N PRO A 215 15.70 -0.49 9.08
CA PRO A 215 16.96 -0.81 8.42
C PRO A 215 17.44 -2.23 8.66
N ASP A 216 17.40 -2.71 9.92
CA ASP A 216 17.85 -4.04 10.29
C ASP A 216 17.01 -5.13 9.59
N LEU A 217 15.68 -4.99 9.57
CA LEU A 217 14.78 -5.91 8.86
C LEU A 217 15.06 -5.96 7.36
N VAL A 218 15.27 -4.81 6.73
CA VAL A 218 15.54 -4.75 5.28
C VAL A 218 16.87 -5.38 4.93
N GLU A 219 17.93 -5.08 5.69
CA GLU A 219 19.25 -5.68 5.47
C GLU A 219 19.24 -7.21 5.72
N ASP A 220 18.48 -7.68 6.72
CA ASP A 220 18.29 -9.10 6.98
C ASP A 220 17.54 -9.80 5.85
N ALA A 221 16.49 -9.19 5.31
CA ALA A 221 15.75 -9.72 4.17
C ALA A 221 16.63 -9.84 2.92
N LEU A 222 17.37 -8.77 2.60
CA LEU A 222 18.31 -8.75 1.47
C LEU A 222 19.42 -9.79 1.62
N ARG A 223 19.99 -9.91 2.81
CA ARG A 223 21.05 -10.90 3.10
C ARG A 223 20.53 -12.32 2.95
N LYS A 224 19.31 -12.61 3.44
CA LYS A 224 18.70 -13.94 3.39
C LYS A 224 18.31 -14.36 1.97
N ALA A 225 17.78 -13.42 1.17
CA ALA A 225 17.41 -13.68 -0.22
C ALA A 225 18.60 -13.63 -1.19
N GLY A 226 19.67 -12.92 -0.85
CA GLY A 226 20.88 -12.82 -1.67
C GLY A 226 20.65 -12.18 -3.04
N SER A 227 21.30 -12.70 -4.07
CA SER A 227 21.20 -12.16 -5.44
C SER A 227 19.83 -12.33 -6.10
N THR A 228 18.96 -13.13 -5.53
CA THR A 228 17.59 -13.36 -6.03
C THR A 228 16.53 -12.57 -5.26
N SER A 229 16.97 -11.64 -4.40
CA SER A 229 16.09 -10.77 -3.64
C SER A 229 15.15 -10.00 -4.54
N ASP A 230 13.90 -9.91 -4.15
CA ASP A 230 12.95 -8.96 -4.75
C ASP A 230 13.23 -7.53 -4.34
N ASN A 231 12.46 -6.59 -4.86
CA ASN A 231 12.39 -5.24 -4.31
C ASN A 231 11.92 -5.34 -2.85
N VAL A 232 12.60 -4.66 -1.95
CA VAL A 232 12.28 -4.67 -0.52
C VAL A 232 11.93 -3.26 -0.09
N THR A 233 10.67 -3.01 0.16
CA THR A 233 10.16 -1.68 0.49
C THR A 233 9.35 -1.73 1.78
N VAL A 234 9.61 -0.76 2.64
CA VAL A 234 9.00 -0.65 3.97
C VAL A 234 8.72 0.81 4.28
N VAL A 235 7.55 1.08 4.82
CA VAL A 235 7.25 2.30 5.58
C VAL A 235 6.67 1.89 6.93
N ALA A 236 7.25 2.41 8.01
CA ALA A 236 6.79 2.11 9.36
C ALA A 236 6.63 3.38 10.18
N MET A 237 5.60 3.39 11.01
CA MET A 237 5.37 4.46 11.97
C MET A 237 5.27 3.90 13.38
N GLU A 238 5.67 4.70 14.35
CA GLU A 238 5.52 4.47 15.77
C GLU A 238 4.69 5.60 16.37
N TRP A 239 3.61 5.22 17.05
CA TRP A 239 2.69 6.17 17.67
C TRP A 239 3.28 6.70 18.98
N GLU A 240 3.44 8.02 19.08
CA GLU A 240 3.91 8.71 20.25
C GLU A 240 2.77 9.56 20.82
N THR A 241 2.58 9.53 22.14
CA THR A 241 1.67 10.46 22.80
C THR A 241 2.37 11.82 23.06
N PRO A 242 1.60 12.91 23.19
CA PRO A 242 2.17 14.25 23.44
C PRO A 242 3.09 14.33 24.66
N ASP A 243 2.87 13.45 25.65
CA ASP A 243 3.63 13.45 26.93
C ASP A 243 4.92 12.60 26.89
N ALA A 244 5.19 11.91 25.79
CA ALA A 244 6.45 11.18 25.61
C ALA A 244 7.60 12.18 25.42
N PHE A 245 8.75 11.94 26.10
CA PHE A 245 9.97 12.75 26.02
C PHE A 245 10.28 13.19 24.59
N GLU A 246 10.84 14.40 24.43
CA GLU A 246 11.23 14.95 23.13
C GLU A 246 12.09 13.95 22.33
N SER A 247 11.45 13.23 21.44
CA SER A 247 12.15 12.44 20.43
C SER A 247 12.69 13.42 19.38
N THR A 248 13.99 13.44 19.20
CA THR A 248 14.63 14.27 18.16
C THR A 248 14.32 13.79 16.74
N GLN A 249 13.58 12.69 16.58
CA GLN A 249 13.22 12.06 15.32
C GLN A 249 11.70 11.97 15.10
N GLY A 250 10.88 12.40 16.06
CA GLY A 250 9.43 12.37 15.98
C GLY A 250 8.86 13.53 15.16
N ILE A 251 7.82 13.25 14.39
CA ILE A 251 7.00 14.26 13.75
C ILE A 251 5.90 14.67 14.73
N SER A 252 5.85 15.98 15.07
CA SER A 252 4.74 16.57 15.81
C SER A 252 3.95 17.46 14.88
N THR A 253 2.64 17.24 14.84
CA THR A 253 1.73 18.09 14.06
C THR A 253 1.18 19.27 14.88
N GLU A 254 1.63 19.43 16.13
CA GLU A 254 1.29 20.60 16.95
C GLU A 254 1.94 21.86 16.35
N GLY A 255 1.12 22.86 16.08
CA GLY A 255 1.58 24.13 15.45
C GLY A 255 1.59 24.12 13.92
N ILE A 256 1.17 23.07 13.27
CA ILE A 256 0.89 23.04 11.83
C ILE A 256 -0.45 23.74 11.60
N ASP A 257 -0.53 24.61 10.59
CA ASP A 257 -1.76 25.28 10.18
C ASP A 257 -2.80 24.25 9.68
N ASP A 258 -4.09 24.55 9.86
CA ASP A 258 -5.19 23.66 9.50
C ASP A 258 -5.22 23.31 7.98
N ASP A 259 -4.72 24.21 7.14
CA ASP A 259 -4.62 24.01 5.68
C ASP A 259 -3.27 23.42 5.24
N ALA A 260 -2.32 23.18 6.16
CA ALA A 260 -1.01 22.66 5.81
C ALA A 260 -1.07 21.17 5.49
N PHE A 261 -0.32 20.77 4.47
CA PHE A 261 -0.19 19.40 3.99
C PHE A 261 1.27 19.11 3.70
N GLU A 262 1.78 18.05 4.30
CA GLU A 262 3.14 17.57 4.11
C GLU A 262 3.14 16.18 3.48
N SER A 263 4.03 15.93 2.53
CA SER A 263 4.07 14.67 1.79
C SER A 263 5.47 14.28 1.37
N THR A 264 5.79 12.99 1.47
CA THR A 264 6.93 12.36 0.84
C THR A 264 6.56 11.70 -0.50
N ILE A 265 5.26 11.63 -0.82
CA ILE A 265 4.77 11.12 -2.10
C ILE A 265 4.91 12.22 -3.14
N GLN A 266 5.61 11.91 -4.22
CA GLN A 266 5.82 12.86 -5.31
C GLN A 266 4.47 13.25 -5.92
N ALA A 267 4.16 14.56 -5.95
CA ALA A 267 2.96 15.05 -6.59
C ALA A 267 2.95 14.71 -8.08
N GLY A 268 1.85 14.15 -8.54
CA GLY A 268 1.53 14.00 -9.96
C GLY A 268 0.81 15.24 -10.49
N PRO A 269 0.63 15.36 -11.81
CA PRO A 269 -0.33 16.32 -12.33
C PRO A 269 -1.68 15.99 -11.70
N LEU A 270 -2.23 16.93 -10.94
CA LEU A 270 -3.60 16.88 -10.43
C LEU A 270 -4.51 16.97 -11.66
N ASP A 271 -4.79 15.83 -12.28
CA ASP A 271 -5.79 15.79 -13.33
C ASP A 271 -7.14 16.13 -12.70
N ALA A 272 -7.81 17.09 -13.33
CA ALA A 272 -9.18 17.52 -13.03
C ALA A 272 -10.22 16.37 -13.10
N LEU A 273 -9.76 15.15 -13.31
CA LEU A 273 -10.49 13.92 -13.61
C LEU A 273 -10.79 13.04 -12.41
N VAL A 274 -10.37 13.45 -11.22
CA VAL A 274 -10.81 12.80 -9.97
C VAL A 274 -12.29 13.14 -9.67
N ASP A 275 -12.84 14.17 -10.32
CA ASP A 275 -14.22 14.61 -10.11
C ASP A 275 -15.29 13.75 -10.84
N ASP A 276 -14.88 12.89 -11.80
CA ASP A 276 -15.77 12.04 -12.60
C ASP A 276 -15.79 10.56 -12.16
N LEU A 277 -15.35 10.26 -10.94
CA LEU A 277 -15.27 8.89 -10.44
C LEU A 277 -16.61 8.44 -9.84
N ASP A 278 -17.53 7.98 -10.69
CA ASP A 278 -18.65 7.17 -10.26
C ASP A 278 -18.42 5.68 -10.62
N ASP A 279 -19.09 4.76 -9.92
CA ASP A 279 -19.00 3.31 -10.19
C ASP A 279 -19.33 2.98 -11.66
N ALA A 280 -20.22 3.74 -12.29
CA ALA A 280 -20.60 3.56 -13.68
C ALA A 280 -19.48 3.97 -14.65
N ALA A 281 -18.64 4.96 -14.30
CA ALA A 281 -17.46 5.32 -15.10
C ALA A 281 -16.39 4.22 -15.02
N ILE A 282 -16.19 3.63 -13.85
CA ILE A 282 -15.29 2.49 -13.63
C ILE A 282 -15.74 1.28 -14.43
N GLU A 283 -17.02 0.92 -14.37
CA GLU A 283 -17.57 -0.22 -15.13
C GLU A 283 -17.48 -0.01 -16.65
N ARG A 284 -17.73 1.22 -17.14
CA ARG A 284 -17.54 1.55 -18.56
C ARG A 284 -16.09 1.35 -18.99
N SER A 285 -15.11 1.83 -18.23
CA SER A 285 -13.68 1.67 -18.56
C SER A 285 -13.26 0.21 -18.57
N ILE A 286 -13.74 -0.59 -17.63
CA ILE A 286 -13.52 -2.05 -17.60
C ILE A 286 -14.10 -2.73 -18.84
N ALA A 287 -15.32 -2.35 -19.26
CA ALA A 287 -15.97 -2.89 -20.43
C ALA A 287 -15.20 -2.56 -21.73
N GLU A 288 -14.72 -1.33 -21.87
CA GLU A 288 -13.91 -0.87 -23.01
C GLU A 288 -12.60 -1.63 -23.12
N ILE A 289 -11.89 -1.85 -22.01
CA ILE A 289 -10.65 -2.64 -21.99
C ILE A 289 -10.91 -4.08 -22.39
N ASN A 290 -11.94 -4.72 -21.82
CA ASN A 290 -12.30 -6.09 -22.17
C ASN A 290 -12.67 -6.24 -23.63
N GLU A 291 -13.34 -5.24 -24.21
CA GLU A 291 -13.66 -5.23 -25.63
C GLU A 291 -12.40 -5.05 -26.50
N ALA A 292 -11.46 -4.18 -26.11
CA ALA A 292 -10.19 -3.99 -26.80
C ALA A 292 -9.34 -5.28 -26.78
N ILE A 293 -9.29 -5.97 -25.66
CA ILE A 293 -8.61 -7.28 -25.53
C ILE A 293 -9.25 -8.32 -26.46
N ARG A 294 -10.58 -8.41 -26.50
CA ARG A 294 -11.30 -9.35 -27.40
C ARG A 294 -11.04 -9.04 -28.87
N ARG A 295 -11.07 -7.76 -29.26
CA ARG A 295 -10.75 -7.33 -30.64
C ARG A 295 -9.33 -7.67 -31.05
N SER A 296 -8.38 -7.52 -30.13
CA SER A 296 -6.96 -7.87 -30.36
C SER A 296 -6.75 -9.38 -30.50
N ALA A 297 -7.42 -10.19 -29.67
CA ALA A 297 -7.37 -11.65 -29.75
C ALA A 297 -7.98 -12.16 -31.06
N ALA A 298 -9.09 -11.57 -31.53
CA ALA A 298 -9.72 -11.93 -32.79
C ALA A 298 -8.92 -11.56 -34.06
N LYS A 299 -7.97 -10.61 -33.96
CA LYS A 299 -7.05 -10.26 -35.06
C LYS A 299 -5.83 -11.18 -35.17
N LYS A 300 -5.56 -12.01 -34.13
CA LYS A 300 -4.43 -12.94 -34.09
C LYS A 300 -4.85 -14.39 -34.41
N ALA A 301 -6.13 -14.66 -34.53
CA ALA A 301 -6.70 -15.92 -35.00
C ALA A 301 -7.06 -15.81 -36.49
#